data_08e209fea9bd8f75ef21f716a2fa1eff
#
_entry.id   08e209fea9bd8f75ef21f716a2fa1eff
#
_cell.length_a   1.000
_cell.length_b   1.000
_cell.length_c   1.000
_cell.angle_alpha   90.00
_cell.angle_beta   90.00
_cell.angle_gamma   90.00
#
_symmetry.space_group_name_H-M   'P 1'
#
loop_
_entity.id
_entity.type
_entity.pdbx_description
1 polymer ?
#
loop_
_entity_poly.entity_id
_entity_poly.type
_entity_poly.pdbx_seq_one_letter_code
_entity_poly.pdbx_strand_id
1 'polypeptide(L)'
;MERQNRQTVGTSALTPQALVIGAGPVGLYQAFQLGLLGLSCELIDALPQVGGQCIELYPDKPIYDIPGLPRCTGRELIERLTQQIAPFEFPVHLNQQVSEVQRASDETWQVRTTSGRVFHTSAVIIAAGVGAFVPRTLPLQGLAELQGVHQAS
;
A
#
# COMPACT_ATOMS: atom_id res chain seq x y z
N MET A 1 19.89 -19.38 -45.91
CA MET A 1 20.43 -19.04 -44.58
C MET A 1 19.77 -17.78 -44.12
N GLU A 2 18.48 -17.89 -43.69
CA GLU A 2 17.63 -16.77 -43.29
C GLU A 2 17.64 -16.68 -41.77
N ARG A 3 18.20 -15.58 -41.25
CA ARG A 3 18.12 -15.25 -39.82
C ARG A 3 16.74 -14.60 -39.54
N GLN A 4 15.88 -15.40 -38.92
CA GLN A 4 14.63 -14.87 -38.39
C GLN A 4 14.90 -13.84 -37.26
N ASN A 5 14.55 -12.62 -37.54
CA ASN A 5 14.54 -11.50 -36.61
C ASN A 5 13.46 -11.73 -35.57
N ARG A 6 13.79 -12.21 -34.37
CA ARG A 6 12.87 -12.24 -33.23
C ARG A 6 12.68 -10.81 -32.75
N GLN A 7 11.61 -10.18 -33.19
CA GLN A 7 11.09 -8.99 -32.53
C GLN A 7 10.73 -9.36 -31.09
N THR A 8 11.45 -8.77 -30.13
CA THR A 8 11.05 -8.73 -28.72
C THR A 8 9.76 -7.94 -28.64
N VAL A 9 8.65 -8.66 -28.49
CA VAL A 9 7.36 -8.06 -28.11
C VAL A 9 7.57 -7.48 -26.70
N GLY A 10 7.63 -6.16 -26.62
CA GLY A 10 7.60 -5.46 -25.34
C GLY A 10 6.35 -5.87 -24.60
N THR A 11 6.51 -6.48 -23.45
CA THR A 11 5.43 -6.76 -22.51
C THR A 11 4.88 -5.40 -22.06
N SER A 12 3.81 -4.95 -22.70
CA SER A 12 2.96 -3.89 -22.14
C SER A 12 2.50 -4.43 -20.79
N ALA A 13 3.02 -3.85 -19.70
CA ALA A 13 2.55 -4.18 -18.37
C ALA A 13 1.03 -3.93 -18.37
N LEU A 14 0.26 -5.01 -18.19
CA LEU A 14 -1.19 -4.90 -18.16
C LEU A 14 -1.55 -3.99 -16.98
N THR A 15 -2.39 -2.99 -17.25
CA THR A 15 -2.94 -2.12 -16.20
C THR A 15 -3.65 -3.00 -15.16
N PRO A 16 -3.31 -2.90 -13.87
CA PRO A 16 -3.95 -3.71 -12.84
C PRO A 16 -5.44 -3.39 -12.77
N GLN A 17 -6.26 -4.41 -12.52
CA GLN A 17 -7.71 -4.24 -12.37
C GLN A 17 -8.06 -3.45 -11.12
N ALA A 18 -7.23 -3.56 -10.07
CA ALA A 18 -7.40 -2.81 -8.83
C ALA A 18 -6.08 -2.26 -8.30
N LEU A 19 -6.11 -1.06 -7.74
CA LEU A 19 -5.05 -0.47 -6.92
C LEU A 19 -5.58 -0.29 -5.50
N VAL A 20 -4.93 -0.92 -4.53
CA VAL A 20 -5.26 -0.80 -3.11
C VAL A 20 -4.33 0.25 -2.48
N ILE A 21 -4.91 1.32 -1.95
CA ILE A 21 -4.18 2.39 -1.25
C ILE A 21 -4.18 2.07 0.25
N GLY A 22 -3.01 1.72 0.76
CA GLY A 22 -2.76 1.26 2.11
C GLY A 22 -2.47 -0.25 2.19
N ALA A 23 -1.30 -0.61 2.69
CA ALA A 23 -0.85 -1.99 2.91
C ALA A 23 -0.90 -2.40 4.40
N GLY A 24 -1.84 -1.81 5.15
CA GLY A 24 -2.22 -2.26 6.49
C GLY A 24 -3.07 -3.54 6.45
N PRO A 25 -3.58 -4.02 7.61
CA PRO A 25 -4.33 -5.29 7.67
C PRO A 25 -5.52 -5.34 6.70
N VAL A 26 -6.24 -4.22 6.55
CA VAL A 26 -7.41 -4.15 5.66
C VAL A 26 -6.98 -4.25 4.20
N GLY A 27 -5.93 -3.51 3.80
CA GLY A 27 -5.42 -3.54 2.43
C GLY A 27 -4.85 -4.90 2.04
N LEU A 28 -4.09 -5.53 2.93
CA LEU A 28 -3.57 -6.89 2.72
C LEU A 28 -4.71 -7.90 2.57
N TYR A 29 -5.72 -7.84 3.45
CA TYR A 29 -6.88 -8.74 3.33
C TYR A 29 -7.69 -8.46 2.06
N GLN A 30 -7.86 -7.21 1.66
CA GLN A 30 -8.52 -6.86 0.40
C GLN A 30 -7.76 -7.42 -0.81
N ALA A 31 -6.44 -7.32 -0.83
CA ALA A 31 -5.62 -7.92 -1.89
C ALA A 31 -5.80 -9.45 -1.94
N PHE A 32 -5.86 -10.12 -0.80
CA PHE A 32 -6.18 -11.54 -0.73
C PHE A 32 -7.53 -11.87 -1.37
N GLN A 33 -8.58 -11.09 -1.07
CA GLN A 33 -9.91 -11.31 -1.67
C GLN A 33 -9.89 -11.11 -3.20
N LEU A 34 -9.18 -10.10 -3.70
CA LEU A 34 -9.00 -9.88 -5.14
C LEU A 34 -8.29 -11.06 -5.80
N GLY A 35 -7.24 -11.58 -5.15
CA GLY A 35 -6.52 -12.77 -5.63
C GLY A 35 -7.40 -14.01 -5.73
N LEU A 36 -8.26 -14.25 -4.73
CA LEU A 36 -9.23 -15.35 -4.78
C LEU A 36 -10.23 -15.22 -5.95
N LEU A 37 -10.56 -14.01 -6.36
CA LEU A 37 -11.41 -13.72 -7.51
C LEU A 37 -10.64 -13.76 -8.84
N GLY A 38 -9.34 -14.01 -8.83
CA GLY A 38 -8.49 -13.99 -10.05
C GLY A 38 -8.28 -12.60 -10.62
N LEU A 39 -8.47 -11.54 -9.84
CA LEU A 39 -8.28 -10.15 -10.26
C LEU A 39 -6.83 -9.70 -10.01
N SER A 40 -6.24 -9.03 -10.99
CA SER A 40 -4.91 -8.41 -10.83
C SER A 40 -5.00 -7.20 -9.90
N CYS A 41 -4.04 -7.12 -8.98
CA CYS A 41 -4.01 -6.09 -7.95
C CYS A 41 -2.59 -5.58 -7.74
N GLU A 42 -2.45 -4.29 -7.44
CA GLU A 42 -1.23 -3.70 -6.88
C GLU A 42 -1.58 -3.00 -5.57
N LEU A 43 -0.63 -2.98 -4.63
CA LEU A 43 -0.75 -2.26 -3.37
C LEU A 43 0.21 -1.08 -3.36
N ILE A 44 -0.22 0.03 -2.74
CA ILE A 44 0.60 1.22 -2.57
C ILE A 44 0.50 1.70 -1.12
N ASP A 45 1.64 2.02 -0.50
CA ASP A 45 1.69 2.54 0.87
C ASP A 45 2.73 3.65 1.00
N ALA A 46 2.45 4.61 1.86
CA ALA A 46 3.35 5.71 2.20
C ALA A 46 4.53 5.24 3.06
N LEU A 47 4.35 4.17 3.83
CA LEU A 47 5.34 3.64 4.75
C LEU A 47 6.43 2.83 4.03
N PRO A 48 7.61 2.65 4.66
CA PRO A 48 8.70 1.84 4.11
C PRO A 48 8.45 0.32 4.24
N GLN A 49 7.40 -0.09 4.95
CA GLN A 49 7.05 -1.49 5.18
C GLN A 49 5.53 -1.67 5.20
N VAL A 50 5.10 -2.91 4.96
CA VAL A 50 3.69 -3.28 5.09
C VAL A 50 3.28 -3.37 6.56
N GLY A 51 1.98 -3.18 6.85
CA GLY A 51 1.41 -3.42 8.16
C GLY A 51 0.69 -2.21 8.78
N GLY A 52 0.96 -1.00 8.27
CA GLY A 52 0.29 0.21 8.73
C GLY A 52 0.40 0.39 10.25
N GLN A 53 -0.69 0.83 10.91
CA GLN A 53 -0.72 1.09 12.34
C GLN A 53 -0.32 -0.11 13.20
N CYS A 54 -0.59 -1.33 12.76
CA CYS A 54 -0.24 -2.55 13.53
C CYS A 54 1.26 -2.70 13.73
N ILE A 55 2.07 -2.26 12.78
CA ILE A 55 3.53 -2.32 12.88
C ILE A 55 4.10 -1.02 13.44
N GLU A 56 3.60 0.14 13.02
CA GLU A 56 4.15 1.44 13.41
C GLU A 56 3.85 1.82 14.86
N LEU A 57 2.68 1.50 15.39
CA LEU A 57 2.23 1.99 16.69
C LEU A 57 2.21 0.93 17.79
N TYR A 58 1.90 -0.32 17.46
CA TYR A 58 1.69 -1.35 18.48
C TYR A 58 2.01 -2.78 18.01
N PRO A 59 3.23 -3.01 17.48
CA PRO A 59 3.59 -4.31 16.90
C PRO A 59 3.46 -5.49 17.85
N ASP A 60 3.73 -5.27 19.13
CA ASP A 60 3.77 -6.32 20.16
C ASP A 60 2.53 -6.31 21.07
N LYS A 61 1.58 -5.38 20.83
CA LYS A 61 0.34 -5.33 21.60
C LYS A 61 -0.56 -6.52 21.23
N PRO A 62 -1.12 -7.25 22.21
CA PRO A 62 -2.06 -8.33 21.96
C PRO A 62 -3.39 -7.79 21.43
N ILE A 63 -3.91 -8.47 20.42
CA ILE A 63 -5.18 -8.22 19.74
C ILE A 63 -6.06 -9.45 19.95
N TYR A 64 -7.34 -9.27 20.26
CA TYR A 64 -8.28 -10.33 20.62
C TYR A 64 -9.54 -10.37 19.75
N ASP A 65 -9.71 -9.39 18.86
CA ASP A 65 -10.92 -9.13 18.08
C ASP A 65 -10.77 -9.48 16.60
N ILE A 66 -9.82 -10.36 16.26
CA ILE A 66 -9.67 -10.88 14.90
C ILE A 66 -10.42 -12.20 14.77
N PRO A 67 -11.43 -12.30 13.88
CA PRO A 67 -12.19 -13.53 13.69
C PRO A 67 -11.28 -14.72 13.37
N GLY A 68 -11.47 -15.83 14.11
CA GLY A 68 -10.67 -17.04 13.95
C GLY A 68 -9.29 -17.02 14.60
N LEU A 69 -8.86 -15.90 15.17
CA LEU A 69 -7.62 -15.76 15.95
C LEU A 69 -7.95 -15.34 17.37
N PRO A 70 -7.99 -16.25 18.35
CA PRO A 70 -8.34 -15.93 19.74
C PRO A 70 -7.41 -14.88 20.37
N ARG A 71 -6.16 -14.84 19.90
CA ARG A 71 -5.14 -13.84 20.28
C ARG A 71 -4.04 -13.81 19.23
N CYS A 72 -3.57 -12.64 18.89
CA CYS A 72 -2.34 -12.42 18.13
C CYS A 72 -1.74 -11.06 18.52
N THR A 73 -0.50 -10.80 18.14
CA THR A 73 0.08 -9.45 18.18
C THR A 73 -0.15 -8.74 16.84
N GLY A 74 0.09 -7.41 16.79
CA GLY A 74 0.05 -6.66 15.54
C GLY A 74 0.99 -7.25 14.49
N ARG A 75 2.22 -7.60 14.91
CA ARG A 75 3.23 -8.23 14.06
C ARG A 75 2.78 -9.58 13.51
N GLU A 76 2.31 -10.48 14.39
CA GLU A 76 1.82 -11.80 13.97
C GLU A 76 0.64 -11.71 13.00
N LEU A 77 -0.25 -10.74 13.18
CA LEU A 77 -1.35 -10.49 12.25
C LEU A 77 -0.83 -10.13 10.86
N ILE A 78 0.10 -9.17 10.79
CA ILE A 78 0.65 -8.72 9.50
C ILE A 78 1.46 -9.82 8.82
N GLU A 79 2.26 -10.59 9.55
CA GLU A 79 2.99 -11.74 9.01
C GLU A 79 2.03 -12.75 8.36
N ARG A 80 0.93 -13.09 9.04
CA ARG A 80 -0.08 -14.04 8.52
C ARG A 80 -0.77 -13.49 7.26
N LEU A 81 -1.18 -12.22 7.26
CA LEU A 81 -1.81 -11.60 6.10
C LEU A 81 -0.85 -11.51 4.90
N THR A 82 0.42 -11.21 5.16
CA THR A 82 1.46 -11.19 4.11
C THR A 82 1.67 -12.60 3.53
N GLN A 83 1.67 -13.63 4.37
CA GLN A 83 1.72 -15.03 3.91
C GLN A 83 0.50 -15.40 3.07
N GLN A 84 -0.70 -14.89 3.41
CA GLN A 84 -1.91 -15.16 2.64
C GLN A 84 -1.86 -14.57 1.23
N ILE A 85 -1.27 -13.40 1.03
CA ILE A 85 -1.18 -12.77 -0.30
C ILE A 85 0.03 -13.26 -1.11
N ALA A 86 1.03 -13.87 -0.49
CA ALA A 86 2.28 -14.27 -1.14
C ALA A 86 2.07 -15.13 -2.41
N PRO A 87 1.12 -16.09 -2.47
CA PRO A 87 0.91 -16.89 -3.68
C PRO A 87 0.44 -16.10 -4.90
N PHE A 88 -0.09 -14.89 -4.73
CA PHE A 88 -0.58 -14.06 -5.84
C PHE A 88 0.50 -13.16 -6.44
N GLU A 89 1.64 -13.00 -5.77
CA GLU A 89 2.80 -12.22 -6.23
C GLU A 89 2.45 -10.77 -6.62
N PHE A 90 1.48 -10.16 -5.93
CA PHE A 90 1.07 -8.79 -6.22
C PHE A 90 2.17 -7.78 -5.94
N PRO A 91 2.43 -6.83 -6.87
CA PRO A 91 3.37 -5.74 -6.63
C PRO A 91 2.96 -4.89 -5.43
N VAL A 92 3.90 -4.61 -4.53
CA VAL A 92 3.72 -3.71 -3.39
C VAL A 92 4.67 -2.54 -3.53
N HIS A 93 4.11 -1.34 -3.65
CA HIS A 93 4.84 -0.10 -3.83
C HIS A 93 4.91 0.67 -2.52
N LEU A 94 6.01 0.54 -1.81
CA LEU A 94 6.28 1.23 -0.55
C LEU A 94 6.91 2.61 -0.77
N ASN A 95 6.91 3.46 0.27
CA ASN A 95 7.39 4.83 0.21
C ASN A 95 6.71 5.67 -0.88
N GLN A 96 5.43 5.40 -1.13
CA GLN A 96 4.63 6.05 -2.17
C GLN A 96 3.37 6.66 -1.55
N GLN A 97 3.49 7.89 -1.09
CA GLN A 97 2.32 8.62 -0.56
C GLN A 97 1.45 9.11 -1.72
N VAL A 98 0.19 8.67 -1.74
CA VAL A 98 -0.81 9.15 -2.70
C VAL A 98 -1.17 10.59 -2.38
N SER A 99 -1.10 11.45 -3.40
CA SER A 99 -1.48 12.87 -3.32
C SER A 99 -2.77 13.17 -4.06
N GLU A 100 -3.11 12.36 -5.07
CA GLU A 100 -4.25 12.63 -5.92
C GLU A 100 -4.84 11.34 -6.51
N VAL A 101 -6.17 11.31 -6.59
CA VAL A 101 -6.94 10.26 -7.26
C VAL A 101 -7.93 10.93 -8.20
N GLN A 102 -7.80 10.68 -9.50
CA GLN A 102 -8.65 11.28 -10.53
C GLN A 102 -9.25 10.21 -11.42
N ARG A 103 -10.47 10.46 -11.92
CA ARG A 103 -11.05 9.65 -12.97
C ARG A 103 -10.49 10.12 -14.32
N ALA A 104 -9.95 9.20 -15.10
CA ALA A 104 -9.47 9.46 -16.44
C ALA A 104 -10.62 9.45 -17.46
N SER A 105 -10.37 9.97 -18.68
CA SER A 105 -11.37 10.11 -19.73
C SER A 105 -11.85 8.76 -20.33
N ASP A 106 -11.09 7.69 -20.09
CA ASP A 106 -11.37 6.32 -20.53
C ASP A 106 -12.08 5.47 -19.47
N GLU A 107 -12.69 6.11 -18.47
CA GLU A 107 -13.35 5.50 -17.33
C GLU A 107 -12.41 4.76 -16.34
N THR A 108 -11.11 4.79 -16.56
CA THR A 108 -10.11 4.30 -15.61
C THR A 108 -9.81 5.34 -14.52
N TRP A 109 -8.99 4.94 -13.56
CA TRP A 109 -8.49 5.82 -12.50
C TRP A 109 -7.02 6.09 -12.69
N GLN A 110 -6.63 7.33 -12.48
CA GLN A 110 -5.25 7.76 -12.37
C GLN A 110 -4.96 8.12 -10.91
N VAL A 111 -3.94 7.50 -10.34
CA VAL A 111 -3.50 7.75 -8.98
C VAL A 111 -2.08 8.29 -9.02
N ARG A 112 -1.87 9.48 -8.45
CA ARG A 112 -0.57 10.16 -8.42
C ARG A 112 -0.01 10.18 -7.01
N THR A 113 1.30 10.01 -6.90
CA THR A 113 2.03 10.11 -5.63
C THR A 113 2.78 11.43 -5.49
N THR A 114 3.17 11.77 -4.27
CA THR A 114 4.02 12.93 -3.97
C THR A 114 5.39 12.87 -4.64
N SER A 115 5.87 11.66 -4.96
CA SER A 115 7.11 11.46 -5.73
C SER A 115 6.95 11.67 -7.23
N GLY A 116 5.72 11.97 -7.71
CA GLY A 116 5.40 12.15 -9.13
C GLY A 116 5.11 10.86 -9.89
N ARG A 117 5.15 9.69 -9.24
CA ARG A 117 4.77 8.42 -9.88
C ARG A 117 3.27 8.40 -10.15
N VAL A 118 2.88 7.81 -11.28
CA VAL A 118 1.49 7.71 -11.72
C VAL A 118 1.13 6.25 -11.94
N PHE A 119 -0.01 5.85 -11.40
CA PHE A 119 -0.61 4.53 -11.57
C PHE A 119 -1.93 4.67 -12.33
N HIS A 120 -2.23 3.71 -13.20
CA HIS A 120 -3.50 3.57 -13.87
C HIS A 120 -4.16 2.27 -13.44
N THR A 121 -5.47 2.27 -13.21
CA THR A 121 -6.23 1.10 -12.76
C THR A 121 -7.69 1.22 -13.10
N SER A 122 -8.39 0.09 -13.20
CA SER A 122 -9.84 0.09 -13.41
C SER A 122 -10.62 0.41 -12.14
N ALA A 123 -10.06 0.11 -10.96
CA ALA A 123 -10.70 0.37 -9.67
C ALA A 123 -9.68 0.84 -8.63
N VAL A 124 -10.09 1.73 -7.74
CA VAL A 124 -9.30 2.17 -6.58
C VAL A 124 -10.01 1.74 -5.30
N ILE A 125 -9.28 1.09 -4.41
CA ILE A 125 -9.76 0.69 -3.09
C ILE A 125 -8.95 1.44 -2.05
N ILE A 126 -9.62 2.25 -1.23
CA ILE A 126 -8.97 3.07 -0.21
C ILE A 126 -9.02 2.33 1.13
N ALA A 127 -7.86 1.88 1.60
CA ALA A 127 -7.63 1.20 2.86
C ALA A 127 -6.57 1.93 3.70
N ALA A 128 -6.51 3.27 3.58
CA ALA A 128 -5.42 4.13 4.05
C ALA A 128 -5.38 4.33 5.58
N GLY A 129 -6.35 3.78 6.34
CA GLY A 129 -6.39 3.92 7.80
C GLY A 129 -6.42 5.39 8.25
N VAL A 130 -5.43 5.81 9.04
CA VAL A 130 -5.27 7.22 9.46
C VAL A 130 -4.56 8.09 8.42
N GLY A 131 -4.29 7.56 7.24
CA GLY A 131 -3.51 8.21 6.19
C GLY A 131 -2.01 8.08 6.39
N ALA A 132 -1.24 8.92 5.69
CA ALA A 132 0.21 8.98 5.88
C ALA A 132 0.53 9.47 7.30
N PHE A 133 1.49 8.81 7.96
CA PHE A 133 1.97 9.23 9.28
C PHE A 133 2.77 10.52 9.15
N VAL A 134 2.08 11.65 9.20
CA VAL A 134 2.71 12.98 9.24
C VAL A 134 2.73 13.45 10.69
N PRO A 135 3.90 13.63 11.32
CA PRO A 135 3.99 14.15 12.68
C PRO A 135 3.26 15.49 12.79
N ARG A 136 2.43 15.65 13.81
CA ARG A 136 1.82 16.95 14.10
C ARG A 136 2.91 17.90 14.59
N THR A 137 3.10 19.00 13.89
CA THR A 137 3.99 20.06 14.34
C THR A 137 3.23 21.04 15.22
N LEU A 138 3.82 21.43 16.36
CA LEU A 138 3.27 22.52 17.16
C LEU A 138 3.42 23.82 16.37
N PRO A 139 2.39 24.69 16.30
CA PRO A 139 2.44 25.95 15.57
C PRO A 139 3.22 27.02 16.36
N LEU A 140 4.47 26.70 16.73
CA LEU A 140 5.36 27.62 17.43
C LEU A 140 6.38 28.21 16.45
N GLN A 141 6.51 29.52 16.44
CA GLN A 141 7.54 30.19 15.64
C GLN A 141 8.94 29.78 16.14
N GLY A 142 9.84 29.45 15.22
CA GLY A 142 11.22 29.05 15.53
C GLY A 142 11.42 27.60 15.91
N LEU A 143 10.36 26.77 15.99
CA LEU A 143 10.50 25.34 16.36
C LEU A 143 11.35 24.55 15.37
N ALA A 144 11.28 24.90 14.08
CA ALA A 144 12.06 24.25 13.02
C ALA A 144 13.58 24.55 13.12
N GLU A 145 13.97 25.58 13.83
CA GLU A 145 15.37 26.00 14.02
C GLU A 145 16.02 25.32 15.23
N LEU A 146 15.23 24.68 16.09
CA LEU A 146 15.72 23.98 17.28
C LEU A 146 16.13 22.55 16.92
N GLN A 147 17.43 22.32 16.82
CA GLN A 147 17.97 20.96 16.67
C GLN A 147 17.73 20.15 17.95
N GLY A 148 17.16 18.95 17.83
CA GLY A 148 16.98 18.01 18.94
C GLY A 148 15.62 18.06 19.64
N VAL A 149 14.64 18.79 19.12
CA VAL A 149 13.26 18.72 19.62
C VAL A 149 12.58 17.48 19.04
N HIS A 150 12.37 16.46 19.89
CA HIS A 150 11.56 15.31 19.55
C HIS A 150 10.08 15.63 19.83
N GLN A 151 9.25 15.57 18.80
CA GLN A 151 7.80 15.62 18.96
C GLN A 151 7.31 14.23 19.36
N ALA A 152 6.65 14.14 20.50
CA ALA A 152 5.96 12.92 20.87
C ALA A 152 4.73 12.71 19.97
N SER A 153 4.63 11.56 19.35
CA SER A 153 3.47 11.10 18.57
C SER A 153 2.34 10.66 19.48
#